data_55587c53dd40b5a541ae98b57484ad35
#
_entry.id   55587c53dd40b5a541ae98b57484ad35
#
_cell.length_a   1.000
_cell.length_b   1.000
_cell.length_c   1.000
_cell.angle_alpha   90.00
_cell.angle_beta   90.00
_cell.angle_gamma   90.00
#
_symmetry.space_group_name_H-M   'P 1'
#
loop_
_entity.id
_entity.type
_entity.pdbx_description
1 polymer ?
#
loop_
_entity_poly.entity_id
_entity_poly.type
_entity_poly.pdbx_seq_one_letter_code
_entity_poly.pdbx_strand_id
1 'polypeptide(L)'
;MPAYWDTSGSLRPFPKLVRDGRADVVVIGGGLTGITTAFLLKRSGKTVALLERGKLVTGDTACTTAHLTCVTDTRLSQLVKSFGADHARAVWDAGLAAIAQVADLVESEQIDCGFAFVPGYLHLRGGQPPVDADIRDLRIEAEQAADLGFDAEFVERAPLVARPAVEVRDQARFHPRQYLSALIRAIEGDGCAIYEHAPADTVEADPLAVVVGDHRIRCDDVVVATHNPIVGKAGLIGATLLQTKLALYTSYAVAGKTQPGVIPDALYWDTGDPYRYLRIDRRKGFDVAILGGEDHKTGQADDNSARFDALSAALREIAPDVEVTWKWSGQVIETNDGLPFIGEMAPHQFVATGFSGNGMTFGTLAAMMARDALTGVENPWRELFEVGRTKIRGGLWDYLKENKDYPYYLIRDRFAGADGKSTRAVRRGSGKILDLNGKRVAAYRHPNGTLSLRSAVCTHMGCLVAWNDAESTWDCPCHGSRFSKTGDVIAGPAEAPLGTVDE
;
A
#
# COMPACT_ATOMS: atom_id res chain seq x y z
N MET A 1 7.21 13.35 7.11
CA MET A 1 6.84 14.58 6.37
C MET A 1 5.48 14.34 5.74
N PRO A 2 4.61 15.34 5.52
CA PRO A 2 3.33 15.11 4.86
C PRO A 2 3.55 14.71 3.41
N ALA A 3 2.76 13.75 2.92
CA ALA A 3 2.75 13.38 1.52
C ALA A 3 2.17 14.52 0.66
N TYR A 4 2.47 14.52 -0.63
CA TYR A 4 1.97 15.55 -1.55
C TYR A 4 0.44 15.71 -1.51
N TRP A 5 -0.28 14.59 -1.45
CA TRP A 5 -1.74 14.59 -1.44
C TRP A 5 -2.37 15.23 -0.21
N ASP A 6 -1.66 15.25 0.93
CA ASP A 6 -2.15 15.86 2.18
C ASP A 6 -2.26 17.38 2.10
N THR A 7 -1.54 18.00 1.15
CA THR A 7 -1.56 19.46 0.94
C THR A 7 -2.78 19.94 0.14
N SER A 8 -3.60 19.02 -0.39
CA SER A 8 -4.67 19.31 -1.36
C SER A 8 -6.07 19.31 -0.77
N GLY A 9 -6.24 19.85 0.41
CA GLY A 9 -7.55 20.03 1.08
C GLY A 9 -7.74 19.13 2.31
N SER A 10 -8.52 19.60 3.27
CA SER A 10 -8.91 18.84 4.46
C SER A 10 -10.18 18.05 4.20
N LEU A 11 -10.22 16.80 4.66
CA LEU A 11 -11.46 16.07 4.83
C LEU A 11 -12.16 16.58 6.10
N ARG A 12 -13.50 16.62 6.09
CA ARG A 12 -14.23 16.89 7.33
C ARG A 12 -14.02 15.72 8.30
N PRO A 13 -13.98 15.99 9.61
CA PRO A 13 -13.90 14.91 10.59
C PRO A 13 -15.22 14.14 10.69
N PHE A 14 -15.13 12.86 11.07
CA PHE A 14 -16.28 12.01 11.34
C PHE A 14 -16.35 11.65 12.83
N PRO A 15 -17.56 11.34 13.35
CA PRO A 15 -17.74 11.02 14.76
C PRO A 15 -17.03 9.70 15.14
N LYS A 16 -16.71 9.57 16.43
CA LYS A 16 -16.39 8.26 17.02
C LYS A 16 -17.66 7.42 17.15
N LEU A 17 -17.51 6.10 17.20
CA LEU A 17 -18.60 5.24 17.63
C LEU A 17 -18.82 5.43 19.13
N VAL A 18 -20.05 5.82 19.52
CA VAL A 18 -20.42 6.13 20.93
C VAL A 18 -21.66 5.37 21.40
N ARG A 19 -22.17 4.44 20.60
CA ARG A 19 -23.32 3.59 20.90
C ARG A 19 -23.32 2.37 19.98
N ASP A 20 -23.99 1.31 20.42
CA ASP A 20 -24.23 0.13 19.60
C ASP A 20 -25.02 0.48 18.34
N GLY A 21 -24.79 -0.27 17.27
CA GLY A 21 -25.42 -0.09 15.98
C GLY A 21 -25.72 -1.39 15.24
N ARG A 22 -26.32 -1.24 14.08
CA ARG A 22 -26.52 -2.30 13.10
C ARG A 22 -26.36 -1.73 11.69
N ALA A 23 -25.74 -2.51 10.81
CA ALA A 23 -25.69 -2.29 9.36
C ALA A 23 -25.75 -3.65 8.67
N ASP A 24 -26.04 -3.70 7.37
CA ASP A 24 -25.92 -4.95 6.61
C ASP A 24 -24.46 -5.36 6.52
N VAL A 25 -23.56 -4.39 6.26
CA VAL A 25 -22.13 -4.64 6.13
C VAL A 25 -21.32 -3.68 7.00
N VAL A 26 -20.35 -4.21 7.73
CA VAL A 26 -19.30 -3.42 8.37
C VAL A 26 -18.05 -3.48 7.52
N VAL A 27 -17.53 -2.31 7.10
CA VAL A 27 -16.26 -2.18 6.39
C VAL A 27 -15.20 -1.63 7.33
N ILE A 28 -14.09 -2.36 7.50
CA ILE A 28 -12.98 -2.01 8.40
C ILE A 28 -11.81 -1.49 7.55
N GLY A 29 -11.46 -0.22 7.71
CA GLY A 29 -10.38 0.47 7.00
C GLY A 29 -10.89 1.61 6.12
N GLY A 30 -10.45 2.84 6.40
CA GLY A 30 -10.85 4.08 5.72
C GLY A 30 -9.88 4.51 4.61
N GLY A 31 -9.21 3.55 3.96
CA GLY A 31 -8.40 3.75 2.75
C GLY A 31 -9.21 3.62 1.46
N LEU A 32 -8.51 3.58 0.31
CA LEU A 32 -9.11 3.44 -1.01
C LEU A 32 -10.09 2.27 -1.09
N THR A 33 -9.64 1.08 -0.72
CA THR A 33 -10.43 -0.15 -0.83
C THR A 33 -11.71 -0.06 0.01
N GLY A 34 -11.59 0.32 1.29
CA GLY A 34 -12.77 0.37 2.17
C GLY A 34 -13.76 1.46 1.78
N ILE A 35 -13.30 2.66 1.41
CA ILE A 35 -14.18 3.75 0.97
C ILE A 35 -14.90 3.36 -0.33
N THR A 36 -14.16 2.80 -1.31
CA THR A 36 -14.78 2.37 -2.58
C THR A 36 -15.76 1.22 -2.35
N THR A 37 -15.43 0.26 -1.48
CA THR A 37 -16.33 -0.84 -1.08
C THR A 37 -17.61 -0.29 -0.44
N ALA A 38 -17.49 0.59 0.54
CA ALA A 38 -18.65 1.17 1.23
C ALA A 38 -19.57 1.94 0.26
N PHE A 39 -18.96 2.68 -0.66
CA PHE A 39 -19.71 3.40 -1.69
C PHE A 39 -20.45 2.45 -2.65
N LEU A 40 -19.77 1.43 -3.19
CA LEU A 40 -20.37 0.47 -4.12
C LEU A 40 -21.48 -0.36 -3.46
N LEU A 41 -21.31 -0.78 -2.21
CA LEU A 41 -22.33 -1.48 -1.44
C LEU A 41 -23.55 -0.60 -1.17
N LYS A 42 -23.37 0.67 -0.80
CA LYS A 42 -24.47 1.63 -0.66
C LYS A 42 -25.24 1.79 -1.98
N ARG A 43 -24.54 1.96 -3.10
CA ARG A 43 -25.18 2.01 -4.45
C ARG A 43 -25.97 0.74 -4.76
N SER A 44 -25.60 -0.40 -4.19
CA SER A 44 -26.30 -1.68 -4.34
C SER A 44 -27.44 -1.87 -3.32
N GLY A 45 -27.77 -0.84 -2.53
CA GLY A 45 -28.90 -0.85 -1.58
C GLY A 45 -28.58 -1.43 -0.21
N LYS A 46 -27.30 -1.71 0.12
CA LYS A 46 -26.86 -2.17 1.45
C LYS A 46 -26.67 -0.99 2.39
N THR A 47 -27.00 -1.15 3.64
CA THR A 47 -26.58 -0.24 4.71
C THR A 47 -25.15 -0.59 5.14
N VAL A 48 -24.29 0.42 5.28
CA VAL A 48 -22.85 0.23 5.56
C VAL A 48 -22.41 1.06 6.76
N ALA A 49 -21.64 0.44 7.65
CA ALA A 49 -20.86 1.14 8.65
C ALA A 49 -19.37 1.05 8.30
N LEU A 50 -18.75 2.18 7.95
CA LEU A 50 -17.31 2.27 7.69
C LEU A 50 -16.56 2.69 8.96
N LEU A 51 -15.62 1.84 9.40
CA LEU A 51 -14.80 2.06 10.58
C LEU A 51 -13.36 2.36 10.20
N GLU A 52 -12.81 3.46 10.72
CA GLU A 52 -11.40 3.82 10.55
C GLU A 52 -10.76 4.07 11.93
N ARG A 53 -9.62 3.39 12.20
CA ARG A 53 -8.92 3.52 13.48
C ARG A 53 -8.34 4.91 13.73
N GLY A 54 -7.94 5.60 12.67
CA GLY A 54 -7.38 6.94 12.70
C GLY A 54 -8.30 7.94 12.01
N LYS A 55 -7.79 8.54 10.94
CA LYS A 55 -8.54 9.43 10.04
C LYS A 55 -8.64 8.80 8.66
N LEU A 56 -9.72 9.08 7.96
CA LEU A 56 -9.91 8.62 6.58
C LEU A 56 -8.81 9.14 5.64
N VAL A 57 -8.48 8.33 4.65
CA VAL A 57 -7.50 8.67 3.59
C VAL A 57 -6.14 9.08 4.19
N THR A 58 -5.73 8.40 5.24
CA THR A 58 -4.37 8.45 5.80
C THR A 58 -3.65 7.12 5.55
N GLY A 59 -2.49 6.89 6.16
CA GLY A 59 -1.70 5.67 5.94
C GLY A 59 -1.28 5.54 4.48
N ASP A 60 -1.22 4.30 3.98
CA ASP A 60 -0.64 3.99 2.65
C ASP A 60 -1.44 4.59 1.49
N THR A 61 -2.74 4.81 1.64
CA THR A 61 -3.54 5.54 0.65
C THR A 61 -3.07 6.99 0.47
N ALA A 62 -2.66 7.66 1.54
CA ALA A 62 -2.07 9.01 1.45
C ALA A 62 -0.64 8.97 0.91
N CYS A 63 0.07 7.86 1.10
CA CYS A 63 1.47 7.69 0.70
C CYS A 63 1.65 7.13 -0.72
N THR A 64 0.57 6.88 -1.46
CA THR A 64 0.63 6.38 -2.84
C THR A 64 1.21 7.41 -3.80
N THR A 65 1.81 6.94 -4.89
CA THR A 65 2.11 7.78 -6.07
C THR A 65 0.93 7.86 -7.04
N ALA A 66 -0.11 7.07 -6.78
CA ALA A 66 -1.38 7.03 -7.51
C ALA A 66 -1.25 6.69 -9.00
N HIS A 67 -0.40 5.74 -9.35
CA HIS A 67 -0.45 5.06 -10.63
C HIS A 67 -1.71 4.20 -10.69
N LEU A 68 -2.47 4.31 -11.77
CA LEU A 68 -3.63 3.49 -12.03
C LEU A 68 -3.37 2.71 -13.32
N THR A 69 -2.87 1.48 -13.17
CA THR A 69 -2.36 0.67 -14.28
C THR A 69 -2.77 -0.79 -14.14
N CYS A 70 -3.04 -1.46 -15.28
CA CYS A 70 -3.23 -2.90 -15.32
C CYS A 70 -1.91 -3.67 -15.33
N VAL A 71 -0.80 -2.99 -15.65
CA VAL A 71 0.53 -3.60 -15.66
C VAL A 71 0.96 -3.87 -14.23
N THR A 72 1.26 -5.13 -13.95
CA THR A 72 1.63 -5.61 -12.61
C THR A 72 3.14 -5.55 -12.37
N ASP A 73 3.56 -5.51 -11.11
CA ASP A 73 4.99 -5.59 -10.74
C ASP A 73 5.62 -6.88 -11.26
N THR A 74 4.89 -8.01 -11.16
CA THR A 74 5.26 -9.25 -11.85
C THR A 74 4.96 -9.08 -13.33
N ARG A 75 5.97 -9.17 -14.18
CA ARG A 75 5.84 -9.01 -15.63
C ARG A 75 4.86 -10.01 -16.23
N LEU A 76 4.17 -9.63 -17.31
CA LEU A 76 3.20 -10.47 -17.99
C LEU A 76 3.81 -11.79 -18.46
N SER A 77 5.01 -11.76 -19.02
CA SER A 77 5.77 -12.95 -19.42
C SER A 77 6.01 -13.91 -18.25
N GLN A 78 6.23 -13.39 -17.07
CA GLN A 78 6.42 -14.18 -15.85
C GLN A 78 5.08 -14.72 -15.32
N LEU A 79 4.00 -13.94 -15.40
CA LEU A 79 2.65 -14.42 -15.09
C LEU A 79 2.23 -15.55 -16.03
N VAL A 80 2.48 -15.43 -17.34
CA VAL A 80 2.22 -16.49 -18.33
C VAL A 80 2.99 -17.76 -17.98
N LYS A 81 4.25 -17.64 -17.61
CA LYS A 81 5.09 -18.79 -17.19
C LYS A 81 4.58 -19.44 -15.91
N SER A 82 4.10 -18.69 -14.96
CA SER A 82 3.69 -19.15 -13.62
C SER A 82 2.26 -19.68 -13.59
N PHE A 83 1.34 -19.04 -14.28
CA PHE A 83 -0.09 -19.29 -14.19
C PHE A 83 -0.73 -19.73 -15.53
N GLY A 84 -0.03 -19.59 -16.66
CA GLY A 84 -0.57 -19.81 -18.02
C GLY A 84 -1.18 -18.54 -18.62
N ALA A 85 -1.37 -18.55 -19.95
CA ALA A 85 -1.80 -17.39 -20.72
C ALA A 85 -3.18 -16.86 -20.30
N ASP A 86 -4.15 -17.74 -20.06
CA ASP A 86 -5.52 -17.34 -19.71
C ASP A 86 -5.58 -16.62 -18.36
N HIS A 87 -4.86 -17.12 -17.34
CA HIS A 87 -4.80 -16.47 -16.05
C HIS A 87 -4.02 -15.14 -16.10
N ALA A 88 -2.89 -15.10 -16.81
CA ALA A 88 -2.12 -13.88 -17.01
C ALA A 88 -2.95 -12.79 -17.69
N ARG A 89 -3.73 -13.17 -18.73
CA ARG A 89 -4.71 -12.29 -19.36
C ARG A 89 -5.76 -11.82 -18.36
N ALA A 90 -6.36 -12.73 -17.59
CA ALA A 90 -7.41 -12.39 -16.63
C ALA A 90 -6.93 -11.42 -15.54
N VAL A 91 -5.64 -11.45 -15.14
CA VAL A 91 -5.05 -10.47 -14.20
C VAL A 91 -5.07 -9.05 -14.78
N TRP A 92 -4.63 -8.88 -16.03
CA TRP A 92 -4.61 -7.56 -16.66
C TRP A 92 -6.03 -7.11 -17.06
N ASP A 93 -6.91 -8.01 -17.51
CA ASP A 93 -8.34 -7.71 -17.75
C ASP A 93 -9.01 -7.18 -16.47
N ALA A 94 -8.72 -7.79 -15.31
CA ALA A 94 -9.21 -7.32 -14.02
C ALA A 94 -8.66 -5.92 -13.67
N GLY A 95 -7.40 -5.66 -13.99
CA GLY A 95 -6.78 -4.34 -13.85
C GLY A 95 -7.46 -3.28 -14.72
N LEU A 96 -7.71 -3.56 -16.00
CA LEU A 96 -8.44 -2.66 -16.90
C LEU A 96 -9.88 -2.42 -16.43
N ALA A 97 -10.57 -3.45 -15.93
CA ALA A 97 -11.90 -3.30 -15.35
C ALA A 97 -11.91 -2.38 -14.12
N ALA A 98 -10.86 -2.45 -13.27
CA ALA A 98 -10.73 -1.54 -12.15
C ALA A 98 -10.49 -0.09 -12.61
N ILE A 99 -9.68 0.14 -13.66
CA ILE A 99 -9.49 1.46 -14.27
C ILE A 99 -10.83 1.99 -14.81
N ALA A 100 -11.58 1.16 -15.52
CA ALA A 100 -12.89 1.50 -16.06
C ALA A 100 -13.90 1.82 -14.94
N GLN A 101 -13.86 1.10 -13.81
CA GLN A 101 -14.71 1.40 -12.65
C GLN A 101 -14.39 2.77 -12.05
N VAL A 102 -13.11 3.14 -11.94
CA VAL A 102 -12.73 4.49 -11.48
C VAL A 102 -13.24 5.55 -12.46
N ALA A 103 -13.08 5.33 -13.77
CA ALA A 103 -13.58 6.25 -14.80
C ALA A 103 -15.11 6.42 -14.72
N ASP A 104 -15.86 5.33 -14.59
CA ASP A 104 -17.33 5.34 -14.42
C ASP A 104 -17.73 6.14 -13.17
N LEU A 105 -17.05 5.95 -12.04
CA LEU A 105 -17.32 6.70 -10.82
C LEU A 105 -16.97 8.18 -10.94
N VAL A 106 -15.89 8.51 -11.63
CA VAL A 106 -15.53 9.91 -11.91
C VAL A 106 -16.58 10.60 -12.74
N GLU A 107 -17.10 9.93 -13.77
CA GLU A 107 -18.14 10.47 -14.66
C GLU A 107 -19.50 10.53 -13.95
N SER A 108 -19.97 9.41 -13.38
CA SER A 108 -21.30 9.32 -12.77
C SER A 108 -21.47 10.21 -11.54
N GLU A 109 -20.43 10.36 -10.73
CA GLU A 109 -20.44 11.22 -9.53
C GLU A 109 -19.88 12.63 -9.81
N GLN A 110 -19.54 12.94 -11.07
CA GLN A 110 -18.99 14.24 -11.52
C GLN A 110 -17.78 14.69 -10.66
N ILE A 111 -16.81 13.78 -10.47
CA ILE A 111 -15.67 14.01 -9.58
C ILE A 111 -14.57 14.78 -10.30
N ASP A 112 -14.29 15.99 -9.85
CA ASP A 112 -13.11 16.74 -10.29
C ASP A 112 -11.85 16.30 -9.53
N CYS A 113 -11.19 15.28 -10.07
CA CYS A 113 -9.95 14.72 -9.51
C CYS A 113 -8.80 14.64 -10.52
N GLY A 114 -8.89 15.36 -11.63
CA GLY A 114 -7.89 15.35 -12.69
C GLY A 114 -7.67 13.96 -13.30
N PHE A 115 -8.71 13.11 -13.31
CA PHE A 115 -8.65 11.82 -13.99
C PHE A 115 -8.36 11.99 -15.48
N ALA A 116 -7.43 11.20 -16.00
CA ALA A 116 -7.16 11.13 -17.44
C ALA A 116 -6.61 9.76 -17.81
N PHE A 117 -7.05 9.24 -18.96
CA PHE A 117 -6.35 8.14 -19.60
C PHE A 117 -5.01 8.62 -20.15
N VAL A 118 -3.98 7.85 -19.95
CA VAL A 118 -2.60 8.13 -20.38
C VAL A 118 -1.91 6.82 -20.76
N PRO A 119 -0.92 6.84 -21.66
CA PRO A 119 -0.10 5.65 -21.90
C PRO A 119 0.80 5.35 -20.71
N GLY A 120 1.22 4.09 -20.56
CA GLY A 120 2.24 3.63 -19.64
C GLY A 120 3.47 3.13 -20.40
N TYR A 121 4.65 3.39 -19.89
CA TYR A 121 5.92 2.96 -20.50
C TYR A 121 6.77 2.17 -19.52
N LEU A 122 6.94 0.86 -19.78
CA LEU A 122 7.97 0.05 -19.14
C LEU A 122 9.25 0.22 -19.95
N HIS A 123 10.21 0.98 -19.44
CA HIS A 123 11.42 1.34 -20.20
C HIS A 123 12.70 0.79 -19.57
N LEU A 124 13.76 0.64 -20.38
CA LEU A 124 15.07 0.29 -19.86
C LEU A 124 15.59 1.39 -18.91
N ARG A 125 16.14 0.96 -17.77
CA ARG A 125 16.77 1.88 -16.82
C ARG A 125 17.89 2.70 -17.49
N GLY A 126 18.00 3.97 -17.12
CA GLY A 126 19.04 4.89 -17.54
C GLY A 126 20.42 4.55 -16.98
N GLY A 127 21.46 5.27 -17.43
CA GLY A 127 22.82 5.22 -16.87
C GLY A 127 23.81 4.33 -17.62
N GLN A 128 23.37 3.29 -18.34
CA GLN A 128 24.24 2.43 -19.15
C GLN A 128 23.67 2.21 -20.56
N PRO A 129 24.48 1.89 -21.57
CA PRO A 129 23.97 1.51 -22.88
C PRO A 129 23.01 0.33 -22.77
N PRO A 130 21.93 0.28 -23.56
CA PRO A 130 21.03 -0.87 -23.62
C PRO A 130 21.78 -2.13 -24.01
N VAL A 131 21.46 -3.25 -23.37
CA VAL A 131 21.97 -4.57 -23.71
C VAL A 131 20.95 -5.28 -24.60
N ASP A 132 21.41 -5.98 -25.65
CA ASP A 132 20.54 -6.67 -26.61
C ASP A 132 19.59 -7.68 -25.92
N ALA A 133 20.00 -8.28 -24.82
CA ALA A 133 19.16 -9.20 -24.05
C ALA A 133 17.96 -8.46 -23.45
N ASP A 134 18.17 -7.30 -22.81
CA ASP A 134 17.12 -6.51 -22.19
C ASP A 134 16.13 -5.98 -23.23
N ILE A 135 16.64 -5.58 -24.42
CA ILE A 135 15.79 -5.15 -25.55
C ILE A 135 14.91 -6.33 -26.03
N ARG A 136 15.49 -7.54 -26.15
CA ARG A 136 14.71 -8.74 -26.52
C ARG A 136 13.62 -9.06 -25.49
N ASP A 137 13.92 -8.93 -24.19
CA ASP A 137 12.96 -9.19 -23.15
C ASP A 137 11.77 -8.20 -23.21
N LEU A 138 12.02 -6.91 -23.51
CA LEU A 138 10.94 -5.95 -23.73
C LEU A 138 10.12 -6.25 -25.00
N ARG A 139 10.75 -6.73 -26.08
CA ARG A 139 10.00 -7.14 -27.29
C ARG A 139 9.10 -8.33 -27.00
N ILE A 140 9.61 -9.34 -26.29
CA ILE A 140 8.83 -10.51 -25.87
C ILE A 140 7.63 -10.07 -24.99
N GLU A 141 7.86 -9.15 -24.06
CA GLU A 141 6.80 -8.62 -23.20
C GLU A 141 5.70 -7.91 -24.02
N ALA A 142 6.09 -7.06 -24.98
CA ALA A 142 5.15 -6.37 -25.86
C ALA A 142 4.38 -7.36 -26.76
N GLU A 143 5.07 -8.30 -27.39
CA GLU A 143 4.45 -9.33 -28.24
C GLU A 143 3.46 -10.17 -27.46
N GLN A 144 3.82 -10.65 -26.26
CA GLN A 144 2.91 -11.41 -25.41
C GLN A 144 1.69 -10.61 -24.97
N ALA A 145 1.87 -9.32 -24.65
CA ALA A 145 0.73 -8.46 -24.31
C ALA A 145 -0.22 -8.28 -25.50
N ALA A 146 0.33 -8.02 -26.69
CA ALA A 146 -0.46 -7.92 -27.92
C ALA A 146 -1.16 -9.24 -28.28
N ASP A 147 -0.48 -10.40 -28.15
CA ASP A 147 -1.05 -11.73 -28.42
C ASP A 147 -2.20 -12.07 -27.46
N LEU A 148 -2.15 -11.56 -26.22
CA LEU A 148 -3.23 -11.68 -25.24
C LEU A 148 -4.36 -10.66 -25.45
N GLY A 149 -4.22 -9.76 -26.43
CA GLY A 149 -5.26 -8.81 -26.84
C GLY A 149 -5.19 -7.45 -26.16
N PHE A 150 -4.08 -7.10 -25.51
CA PHE A 150 -3.87 -5.77 -24.95
C PHE A 150 -3.29 -4.80 -25.99
N ASP A 151 -3.66 -3.52 -25.89
CA ASP A 151 -3.10 -2.47 -26.73
C ASP A 151 -1.68 -2.12 -26.20
N ALA A 152 -0.73 -2.92 -26.62
CA ALA A 152 0.67 -2.80 -26.21
C ALA A 152 1.60 -2.98 -27.41
N GLU A 153 2.65 -2.17 -27.45
CA GLU A 153 3.65 -2.25 -28.52
C GLU A 153 5.07 -1.95 -28.00
N PHE A 154 6.06 -2.55 -28.67
CA PHE A 154 7.44 -2.19 -28.44
C PHE A 154 7.77 -0.88 -29.16
N VAL A 155 8.37 0.08 -28.44
CA VAL A 155 8.86 1.34 -28.99
C VAL A 155 10.36 1.47 -28.79
N GLU A 156 11.07 1.92 -29.82
CA GLU A 156 12.52 2.13 -29.74
C GLU A 156 12.90 3.26 -28.75
N ARG A 157 11.97 4.19 -28.51
CA ARG A 157 12.23 5.38 -27.70
C ARG A 157 10.96 5.82 -26.95
N ALA A 158 10.93 5.60 -25.65
CA ALA A 158 9.91 6.21 -24.80
C ALA A 158 10.06 7.75 -24.78
N PRO A 159 8.96 8.51 -24.73
CA PRO A 159 8.99 9.98 -24.91
C PRO A 159 9.89 10.73 -23.91
N LEU A 160 9.97 10.27 -22.66
CA LEU A 160 10.72 10.95 -21.62
C LEU A 160 12.21 10.58 -21.64
N VAL A 161 12.51 9.29 -21.70
CA VAL A 161 13.86 8.77 -21.46
C VAL A 161 14.62 8.42 -22.72
N ALA A 162 13.96 8.52 -23.88
CA ALA A 162 14.51 8.18 -25.21
C ALA A 162 15.19 6.79 -25.26
N ARG A 163 14.62 5.81 -24.55
CA ARG A 163 15.10 4.43 -24.44
C ARG A 163 14.04 3.44 -24.94
N PRO A 164 14.46 2.22 -25.33
CA PRO A 164 13.54 1.14 -25.64
C PRO A 164 12.55 0.89 -24.51
N ALA A 165 11.28 0.67 -24.87
CA ALA A 165 10.20 0.47 -23.92
C ALA A 165 9.08 -0.40 -24.49
N VAL A 166 8.22 -0.90 -23.61
CA VAL A 166 6.88 -1.35 -23.95
C VAL A 166 5.91 -0.20 -23.62
N GLU A 167 5.20 0.29 -24.64
CA GLU A 167 4.07 1.17 -24.46
C GLU A 167 2.83 0.32 -24.20
N VAL A 168 2.06 0.64 -23.17
CA VAL A 168 0.77 0.03 -22.87
C VAL A 168 -0.27 1.14 -22.77
N ARG A 169 -1.29 1.11 -23.62
CA ARG A 169 -2.35 2.12 -23.65
C ARG A 169 -3.42 1.87 -22.61
N ASP A 170 -4.35 2.80 -22.45
CA ASP A 170 -5.49 2.72 -21.53
C ASP A 170 -5.13 2.63 -20.05
N GLN A 171 -3.96 3.13 -19.68
CA GLN A 171 -3.63 3.39 -18.29
C GLN A 171 -4.25 4.71 -17.85
N ALA A 172 -4.20 5.03 -16.55
CA ALA A 172 -4.80 6.27 -16.09
C ALA A 172 -4.04 6.89 -14.92
N ARG A 173 -4.30 8.17 -14.69
CA ARG A 173 -3.88 8.90 -13.50
C ARG A 173 -5.06 9.68 -12.92
N PHE A 174 -5.01 9.96 -11.64
CA PHE A 174 -6.00 10.76 -10.93
C PHE A 174 -5.40 11.31 -9.62
N HIS A 175 -6.13 12.19 -8.96
CA HIS A 175 -5.79 12.69 -7.64
C HIS A 175 -6.57 11.89 -6.58
N PRO A 176 -5.92 10.95 -5.84
CA PRO A 176 -6.63 9.97 -5.02
C PRO A 176 -7.45 10.62 -3.90
N ARG A 177 -6.92 11.66 -3.24
CA ARG A 177 -7.62 12.33 -2.15
C ARG A 177 -8.87 13.09 -2.61
N GLN A 178 -8.84 13.74 -3.79
CA GLN A 178 -10.01 14.41 -4.37
C GLN A 178 -11.08 13.39 -4.75
N TYR A 179 -10.68 12.29 -5.40
CA TYR A 179 -11.55 11.18 -5.75
C TYR A 179 -12.24 10.60 -4.51
N LEU A 180 -11.48 10.18 -3.50
CA LEU A 180 -12.03 9.58 -2.29
C LEU A 180 -12.88 10.56 -1.48
N SER A 181 -12.53 11.85 -1.47
CA SER A 181 -13.33 12.89 -0.81
C SER A 181 -14.74 13.00 -1.39
N ALA A 182 -14.90 12.79 -2.69
CA ALA A 182 -16.22 12.77 -3.32
C ALA A 182 -17.01 11.52 -2.92
N LEU A 183 -16.40 10.33 -2.98
CA LEU A 183 -17.06 9.08 -2.57
C LEU A 183 -17.48 9.12 -1.10
N ILE A 184 -16.63 9.63 -0.20
CA ILE A 184 -16.93 9.77 1.22
C ILE A 184 -18.21 10.61 1.44
N ARG A 185 -18.38 11.72 0.70
CA ARG A 185 -19.58 12.55 0.81
C ARG A 185 -20.85 11.83 0.39
N ALA A 186 -20.73 10.88 -0.55
CA ALA A 186 -21.85 10.12 -1.07
C ALA A 186 -22.21 8.88 -0.20
N ILE A 187 -21.32 8.44 0.70
CA ILE A 187 -21.58 7.28 1.56
C ILE A 187 -22.60 7.58 2.65
N GLU A 188 -22.57 8.74 3.31
CA GLU A 188 -23.45 9.03 4.45
C GLU A 188 -24.93 9.15 4.07
N GLY A 189 -25.77 8.88 5.06
CA GLY A 189 -27.24 8.87 4.89
C GLY A 189 -27.77 7.50 4.52
N ASP A 190 -29.08 7.37 4.43
CA ASP A 190 -29.80 6.16 4.04
C ASP A 190 -29.42 4.93 4.87
N GLY A 191 -29.17 5.13 6.19
CA GLY A 191 -28.72 4.06 7.10
C GLY A 191 -27.24 3.77 7.09
N CYS A 192 -26.43 4.43 6.23
CA CYS A 192 -24.99 4.31 6.20
C CYS A 192 -24.32 5.33 7.12
N ALA A 193 -23.22 4.93 7.77
CA ALA A 193 -22.46 5.76 8.69
C ALA A 193 -20.95 5.56 8.54
N ILE A 194 -20.19 6.60 8.86
CA ILE A 194 -18.72 6.59 8.87
C ILE A 194 -18.25 6.98 10.27
N TYR A 195 -17.26 6.25 10.78
CA TYR A 195 -16.67 6.51 12.09
C TYR A 195 -15.15 6.60 11.97
N GLU A 196 -14.57 7.67 12.50
CA GLU A 196 -13.13 7.85 12.72
C GLU A 196 -12.76 7.58 14.17
N HIS A 197 -11.47 7.32 14.43
CA HIS A 197 -10.97 6.94 15.75
C HIS A 197 -11.77 5.78 16.37
N ALA A 198 -12.14 4.84 15.50
CA ALA A 198 -12.96 3.68 15.78
C ALA A 198 -12.20 2.39 15.38
N PRO A 199 -11.13 2.01 16.14
CA PRO A 199 -10.39 0.78 15.86
C PRO A 199 -11.30 -0.44 16.07
N ALA A 200 -11.34 -1.35 15.11
CA ALA A 200 -12.01 -2.63 15.26
C ALA A 200 -11.14 -3.54 16.15
N ASP A 201 -11.58 -3.80 17.36
CA ASP A 201 -10.83 -4.60 18.34
C ASP A 201 -11.02 -6.10 18.12
N THR A 202 -12.23 -6.52 17.72
CA THR A 202 -12.60 -7.93 17.53
C THR A 202 -13.77 -8.05 16.58
N VAL A 203 -13.81 -9.14 15.81
CA VAL A 203 -15.00 -9.60 15.08
C VAL A 203 -15.58 -10.78 15.81
N GLU A 204 -16.78 -10.63 16.39
CA GLU A 204 -17.57 -11.70 17.01
C GLU A 204 -18.31 -12.47 15.91
N ALA A 205 -18.34 -13.81 15.98
CA ALA A 205 -18.88 -14.63 14.90
C ALA A 205 -20.39 -14.95 15.06
N ASP A 206 -20.89 -15.04 16.30
CA ASP A 206 -22.28 -15.40 16.56
C ASP A 206 -22.81 -14.64 17.79
N PRO A 207 -23.70 -13.66 17.62
CA PRO A 207 -24.06 -13.02 16.33
C PRO A 207 -22.91 -12.23 15.74
N LEU A 208 -22.80 -12.18 14.39
CA LEU A 208 -21.74 -11.43 13.73
C LEU A 208 -21.80 -9.96 14.12
N ALA A 209 -20.70 -9.46 14.67
CA ALA A 209 -20.58 -8.07 15.09
C ALA A 209 -19.10 -7.62 15.11
N VAL A 210 -18.87 -6.34 14.88
CA VAL A 210 -17.56 -5.71 15.07
C VAL A 210 -17.57 -4.91 16.36
N VAL A 211 -16.61 -5.19 17.23
CA VAL A 211 -16.44 -4.54 18.54
C VAL A 211 -15.46 -3.37 18.40
N VAL A 212 -15.81 -2.22 18.97
CA VAL A 212 -15.00 -0.98 19.01
C VAL A 212 -15.10 -0.41 20.44
N GLY A 213 -14.10 -0.65 21.27
CA GLY A 213 -14.14 -0.30 22.69
C GLY A 213 -15.32 -0.99 23.42
N ASP A 214 -16.17 -0.20 24.03
CA ASP A 214 -17.35 -0.69 24.76
C ASP A 214 -18.59 -0.89 23.85
N HIS A 215 -18.46 -0.61 22.55
CA HIS A 215 -19.58 -0.62 21.61
C HIS A 215 -19.42 -1.71 20.55
N ARG A 216 -20.55 -2.10 19.94
CA ARG A 216 -20.57 -3.08 18.86
C ARG A 216 -21.52 -2.68 17.74
N ILE A 217 -21.15 -3.05 16.52
CA ILE A 217 -22.02 -2.94 15.34
C ILE A 217 -22.33 -4.36 14.88
N ARG A 218 -23.59 -4.78 15.00
CA ARG A 218 -24.08 -6.04 14.43
C ARG A 218 -24.20 -5.91 12.92
N CYS A 219 -23.85 -6.97 12.21
CA CYS A 219 -23.91 -6.98 10.75
C CYS A 219 -24.19 -8.38 10.21
N ASP A 220 -24.49 -8.43 8.93
CA ASP A 220 -24.65 -9.68 8.20
C ASP A 220 -23.31 -10.10 7.56
N ASP A 221 -22.46 -9.13 7.17
CA ASP A 221 -21.15 -9.36 6.61
C ASP A 221 -20.11 -8.33 7.09
N VAL A 222 -18.82 -8.71 7.03
CA VAL A 222 -17.67 -7.85 7.36
C VAL A 222 -16.71 -7.83 6.18
N VAL A 223 -16.22 -6.64 5.80
CA VAL A 223 -15.13 -6.47 4.84
C VAL A 223 -13.90 -5.90 5.54
N VAL A 224 -12.79 -6.64 5.52
CA VAL A 224 -11.50 -6.25 6.10
C VAL A 224 -10.64 -5.64 4.99
N ALA A 225 -10.50 -4.30 5.00
CA ALA A 225 -9.79 -3.51 4.02
C ALA A 225 -8.64 -2.69 4.66
N THR A 226 -7.97 -3.28 5.64
CA THR A 226 -6.97 -2.64 6.50
C THR A 226 -5.54 -2.67 5.94
N HIS A 227 -5.36 -2.98 4.65
CA HIS A 227 -4.08 -3.20 3.97
C HIS A 227 -3.35 -4.42 4.51
N ASN A 228 -2.92 -4.43 5.76
CA ASN A 228 -2.51 -5.63 6.47
C ASN A 228 -3.74 -6.19 7.21
N PRO A 229 -4.15 -7.44 6.95
CA PRO A 229 -5.33 -8.01 7.58
C PRO A 229 -5.05 -8.30 9.06
N ILE A 230 -5.30 -7.30 9.88
CA ILE A 230 -5.30 -7.40 11.33
C ILE A 230 -6.75 -7.59 11.73
N VAL A 231 -7.07 -8.74 12.24
CA VAL A 231 -8.38 -8.98 12.82
C VAL A 231 -8.14 -9.52 14.21
N GLY A 232 -8.39 -8.71 15.23
CA GLY A 232 -8.30 -8.94 16.64
C GLY A 232 -8.29 -10.39 17.16
N LYS A 233 -8.23 -10.58 18.46
CA LYS A 233 -7.97 -11.85 19.17
C LYS A 233 -8.84 -13.07 18.80
N ALA A 234 -9.92 -12.92 18.05
CA ALA A 234 -10.89 -14.00 17.79
C ALA A 234 -10.85 -14.63 16.38
N GLY A 235 -10.14 -14.04 15.39
CA GLY A 235 -10.05 -14.56 14.01
C GLY A 235 -8.71 -15.18 13.65
N LEU A 236 -7.91 -15.55 14.62
CA LEU A 236 -6.44 -15.70 14.56
C LEU A 236 -5.86 -16.74 13.59
N ILE A 237 -6.48 -17.87 13.35
CA ILE A 237 -5.82 -18.96 12.59
C ILE A 237 -5.72 -18.59 11.10
N GLY A 238 -6.79 -18.09 10.51
CA GLY A 238 -6.82 -17.72 9.10
C GLY A 238 -5.96 -16.49 8.81
N ALA A 239 -6.05 -15.45 9.63
CA ALA A 239 -5.26 -14.22 9.47
C ALA A 239 -3.77 -14.46 9.70
N THR A 240 -3.39 -15.29 10.69
CA THR A 240 -1.98 -15.65 10.93
C THR A 240 -1.38 -16.42 9.75
N LEU A 241 -2.11 -17.38 9.19
CA LEU A 241 -1.65 -18.12 8.01
C LEU A 241 -1.53 -17.20 6.77
N LEU A 242 -2.45 -16.26 6.61
CA LEU A 242 -2.37 -15.28 5.52
C LEU A 242 -1.16 -14.37 5.69
N GLN A 243 -0.87 -13.88 6.90
CA GLN A 243 0.29 -13.02 7.18
C GLN A 243 1.63 -13.67 6.81
N THR A 244 1.77 -14.99 6.95
CA THR A 244 3.01 -15.68 6.53
C THR A 244 3.23 -15.69 5.02
N LYS A 245 2.19 -15.37 4.24
CA LYS A 245 2.26 -15.28 2.77
C LYS A 245 2.54 -13.85 2.28
N LEU A 246 2.72 -12.89 3.19
CA LEU A 246 2.88 -11.47 2.91
C LEU A 246 4.28 -11.00 3.30
N ALA A 247 4.91 -10.23 2.42
CA ALA A 247 6.17 -9.54 2.68
C ALA A 247 5.95 -8.01 2.63
N LEU A 248 6.48 -7.29 3.63
CA LEU A 248 6.27 -5.87 3.75
C LEU A 248 7.52 -5.10 3.33
N TYR A 249 7.36 -4.22 2.36
CA TYR A 249 8.39 -3.35 1.82
C TYR A 249 8.08 -1.90 2.14
N THR A 250 9.12 -1.09 2.28
CA THR A 250 9.01 0.37 2.33
C THR A 250 9.44 0.92 0.98
N SER A 251 8.55 1.65 0.33
CA SER A 251 8.79 2.38 -0.91
C SER A 251 8.87 3.87 -0.63
N TYR A 252 9.76 4.58 -1.30
CA TYR A 252 10.00 6.00 -1.12
C TYR A 252 9.46 6.79 -2.29
N ALA A 253 9.04 8.01 -2.03
CA ALA A 253 8.61 8.93 -3.07
C ALA A 253 9.11 10.36 -2.79
N VAL A 254 9.43 11.05 -3.87
CA VAL A 254 9.70 12.48 -3.86
C VAL A 254 8.80 13.17 -4.88
N ALA A 255 8.40 14.40 -4.60
CA ALA A 255 7.68 15.21 -5.57
C ALA A 255 8.18 16.63 -5.59
N GLY A 256 8.06 17.25 -6.77
CA GLY A 256 8.48 18.63 -6.96
C GLY A 256 7.70 19.31 -8.07
N LYS A 257 7.65 20.64 -8.00
CA LYS A 257 7.05 21.48 -9.03
C LYS A 257 8.00 21.61 -10.21
N THR A 258 7.45 21.56 -11.41
CA THR A 258 8.15 21.80 -12.67
C THR A 258 7.26 22.58 -13.64
N GLN A 259 7.83 23.11 -14.72
CA GLN A 259 7.05 23.83 -15.73
C GLN A 259 6.10 22.85 -16.45
N PRO A 260 4.93 23.35 -16.90
CA PRO A 260 3.98 22.53 -17.63
C PRO A 260 4.59 21.96 -18.92
N GLY A 261 4.41 20.65 -19.14
CA GLY A 261 4.82 19.99 -20.37
C GLY A 261 6.31 19.59 -20.46
N VAL A 262 7.12 19.81 -19.43
CA VAL A 262 8.51 19.33 -19.36
C VAL A 262 8.53 17.80 -19.37
N ILE A 263 7.60 17.18 -18.64
CA ILE A 263 7.42 15.73 -18.61
C ILE A 263 6.15 15.40 -19.39
N PRO A 264 6.22 14.55 -20.44
CA PRO A 264 5.02 14.08 -21.15
C PRO A 264 4.04 13.37 -20.20
N ASP A 265 2.75 13.57 -20.43
CA ASP A 265 1.69 13.02 -19.58
C ASP A 265 1.51 11.53 -19.81
N ALA A 266 2.18 10.73 -19.03
CA ALA A 266 2.17 9.28 -19.07
C ALA A 266 2.54 8.69 -17.69
N LEU A 267 2.41 7.39 -17.55
CA LEU A 267 3.01 6.62 -16.47
C LEU A 267 4.33 6.02 -16.97
N TYR A 268 5.38 6.10 -16.15
CA TYR A 268 6.69 5.53 -16.48
C TYR A 268 7.17 4.63 -15.36
N TRP A 269 7.76 3.49 -15.68
CA TRP A 269 8.50 2.65 -14.75
C TRP A 269 9.66 1.96 -15.47
N ASP A 270 10.78 1.82 -14.77
CA ASP A 270 11.99 1.25 -15.37
C ASP A 270 12.13 -0.26 -15.07
N THR A 271 13.07 -0.90 -15.78
CA THR A 271 13.39 -2.33 -15.63
C THR A 271 14.38 -2.62 -14.51
N GLY A 272 14.68 -1.66 -13.64
CA GLY A 272 15.64 -1.83 -12.55
C GLY A 272 15.12 -2.70 -11.40
N ASP A 273 16.01 -3.07 -10.49
CA ASP A 273 15.69 -3.74 -9.23
C ASP A 273 16.52 -3.10 -8.10
N PRO A 274 15.88 -2.37 -7.16
CA PRO A 274 14.48 -1.92 -7.21
C PRO A 274 14.19 -0.98 -8.38
N TYR A 275 13.01 -1.06 -8.96
CA TYR A 275 12.60 -0.20 -10.07
C TYR A 275 12.18 1.19 -9.61
N ARG A 276 12.22 2.16 -10.51
CA ARG A 276 11.71 3.51 -10.28
C ARG A 276 10.49 3.76 -11.16
N TYR A 277 9.56 4.54 -10.65
CA TYR A 277 8.32 4.86 -11.34
C TYR A 277 7.99 6.34 -11.22
N LEU A 278 7.54 6.95 -12.32
CA LEU A 278 7.30 8.38 -12.43
C LEU A 278 5.93 8.66 -13.06
N ARG A 279 5.27 9.69 -12.57
CA ARG A 279 4.13 10.33 -13.24
C ARG A 279 4.09 11.81 -12.92
N ILE A 280 3.20 12.53 -13.62
CA ILE A 280 2.88 13.91 -13.28
C ILE A 280 1.48 14.04 -12.71
N ASP A 281 1.28 15.08 -11.89
CA ASP A 281 -0.03 15.60 -11.50
C ASP A 281 -0.15 17.01 -12.06
N ARG A 282 -1.07 17.19 -13.03
CA ARG A 282 -1.24 18.47 -13.73
C ARG A 282 -2.02 19.46 -12.88
N ARG A 283 -1.46 20.66 -12.73
CA ARG A 283 -2.07 21.77 -12.00
C ARG A 283 -2.17 23.01 -12.89
N LYS A 284 -2.99 23.96 -12.44
CA LYS A 284 -3.08 25.24 -13.16
C LYS A 284 -1.77 26.03 -13.02
N GLY A 285 -1.02 26.12 -14.13
CA GLY A 285 0.22 26.91 -14.21
C GLY A 285 1.50 26.15 -13.83
N PHE A 286 1.44 24.92 -13.37
CA PHE A 286 2.60 24.06 -13.11
C PHE A 286 2.21 22.59 -13.13
N ASP A 287 3.17 21.71 -13.32
CA ASP A 287 3.01 20.29 -13.11
C ASP A 287 3.72 19.88 -11.79
N VAL A 288 3.29 18.80 -11.18
CA VAL A 288 3.99 18.17 -10.06
C VAL A 288 4.53 16.83 -10.55
N ALA A 289 5.84 16.70 -10.64
CA ALA A 289 6.49 15.43 -10.94
C ALA A 289 6.60 14.61 -9.66
N ILE A 290 6.16 13.36 -9.72
CA ILE A 290 6.14 12.41 -8.59
C ILE A 290 6.98 11.19 -9.01
N LEU A 291 8.13 11.00 -8.37
CA LEU A 291 9.05 9.87 -8.59
C LEU A 291 9.08 8.99 -7.36
N GLY A 292 8.83 7.70 -7.53
CA GLY A 292 8.94 6.69 -6.48
C GLY A 292 9.95 5.58 -6.79
N GLY A 293 10.24 4.74 -5.80
CA GLY A 293 11.16 3.62 -5.90
C GLY A 293 12.07 3.48 -4.68
N GLU A 294 13.27 2.89 -4.90
CA GLU A 294 14.25 2.61 -3.86
C GLU A 294 13.72 1.68 -2.77
N ASP A 295 12.89 0.74 -3.15
CA ASP A 295 12.17 -0.18 -2.27
C ASP A 295 13.12 -1.11 -1.52
N HIS A 296 12.80 -1.42 -0.29
CA HIS A 296 13.48 -2.43 0.51
C HIS A 296 12.54 -3.05 1.55
N LYS A 297 12.88 -4.23 2.07
CA LYS A 297 12.12 -4.82 3.18
C LYS A 297 12.11 -3.88 4.38
N THR A 298 10.93 -3.61 4.90
CA THR A 298 10.71 -2.67 6.02
C THR A 298 11.60 -3.03 7.22
N GLY A 299 12.32 -2.04 7.76
CA GLY A 299 13.20 -2.22 8.92
C GLY A 299 14.58 -2.83 8.62
N GLN A 300 14.92 -3.08 7.34
CA GLN A 300 16.21 -3.72 6.98
C GLN A 300 17.23 -2.77 6.33
N ALA A 301 16.91 -1.49 6.15
CA ALA A 301 17.85 -0.51 5.58
C ALA A 301 18.69 0.16 6.68
N ASP A 302 19.98 0.34 6.40
CA ASP A 302 20.92 1.03 7.30
C ASP A 302 20.84 2.57 7.17
N ASP A 303 20.51 3.09 5.97
CA ASP A 303 20.37 4.52 5.68
C ASP A 303 19.13 4.79 4.83
N ASN A 304 18.06 5.23 5.48
CA ASN A 304 16.81 5.56 4.83
C ASN A 304 16.85 6.96 4.17
N SER A 305 17.68 7.87 4.67
CA SER A 305 17.82 9.22 4.12
C SER A 305 18.46 9.22 2.74
N ALA A 306 19.44 8.35 2.50
CA ALA A 306 20.11 8.20 1.21
C ALA A 306 19.14 7.85 0.06
N ARG A 307 18.03 7.17 0.37
CA ARG A 307 17.01 6.81 -0.62
C ARG A 307 16.26 8.02 -1.16
N PHE A 308 15.87 8.94 -0.27
CA PHE A 308 15.27 10.21 -0.70
C PHE A 308 16.24 11.07 -1.52
N ASP A 309 17.52 11.03 -1.17
CA ASP A 309 18.55 11.78 -1.88
C ASP A 309 18.79 11.20 -3.28
N ALA A 310 18.82 9.86 -3.40
CA ALA A 310 18.92 9.17 -4.69
C ALA A 310 17.72 9.48 -5.59
N LEU A 311 16.49 9.43 -5.09
CA LEU A 311 15.28 9.80 -5.85
C LEU A 311 15.29 11.29 -6.21
N SER A 312 15.72 12.17 -5.29
CA SER A 312 15.79 13.61 -5.56
C SER A 312 16.81 13.94 -6.64
N ALA A 313 17.94 13.24 -6.66
CA ALA A 313 18.95 13.37 -7.71
C ALA A 313 18.41 12.89 -9.07
N ALA A 314 17.79 11.71 -9.09
CA ALA A 314 17.19 11.15 -10.31
C ALA A 314 16.07 12.04 -10.88
N LEU A 315 15.22 12.63 -10.01
CA LEU A 315 14.18 13.54 -10.47
C LEU A 315 14.77 14.83 -11.10
N ARG A 316 15.88 15.34 -10.56
CA ARG A 316 16.59 16.50 -11.16
C ARG A 316 17.30 16.17 -12.47
N GLU A 317 17.73 14.92 -12.69
CA GLU A 317 18.24 14.48 -13.98
C GLU A 317 17.14 14.49 -15.06
N ILE A 318 15.91 14.12 -14.68
CA ILE A 318 14.73 14.09 -15.56
C ILE A 318 14.19 15.50 -15.83
N ALA A 319 14.08 16.31 -14.78
CA ALA A 319 13.55 17.67 -14.83
C ALA A 319 14.50 18.61 -14.06
N PRO A 320 15.51 19.20 -14.72
CA PRO A 320 16.55 20.03 -14.05
C PRO A 320 16.01 21.25 -13.32
N ASP A 321 14.84 21.75 -13.71
CA ASP A 321 14.14 22.89 -13.07
C ASP A 321 13.28 22.49 -11.87
N VAL A 322 13.19 21.20 -11.54
CA VAL A 322 12.32 20.71 -10.49
C VAL A 322 12.74 21.19 -9.09
N GLU A 323 11.79 21.79 -8.39
CA GLU A 323 11.93 22.10 -6.97
C GLU A 323 11.33 20.96 -6.14
N VAL A 324 12.17 20.04 -5.66
CA VAL A 324 11.74 18.93 -4.81
C VAL A 324 11.26 19.46 -3.45
N THR A 325 9.96 19.39 -3.21
CA THR A 325 9.31 19.98 -2.03
C THR A 325 8.79 18.92 -1.07
N TRP A 326 8.34 17.76 -1.59
CA TRP A 326 7.72 16.70 -0.79
C TRP A 326 8.57 15.44 -0.85
N LYS A 327 8.66 14.78 0.32
CA LYS A 327 9.33 13.49 0.50
C LYS A 327 8.47 12.68 1.47
N TRP A 328 8.13 11.45 1.09
CA TRP A 328 7.36 10.53 1.94
C TRP A 328 7.69 9.09 1.61
N SER A 329 7.30 8.17 2.47
CA SER A 329 7.32 6.75 2.18
C SER A 329 5.95 6.12 2.42
N GLY A 330 5.72 4.99 1.81
CA GLY A 330 4.54 4.14 2.02
C GLY A 330 4.95 2.69 2.21
N GLN A 331 4.06 1.90 2.79
CA GLN A 331 4.27 0.48 2.91
C GLN A 331 3.61 -0.25 1.75
N VAL A 332 4.33 -1.18 1.14
CA VAL A 332 3.85 -2.06 0.08
C VAL A 332 3.81 -3.48 0.64
N ILE A 333 2.72 -4.18 0.38
CA ILE A 333 2.56 -5.58 0.78
C ILE A 333 2.58 -6.45 -0.45
N GLU A 334 3.61 -7.27 -0.56
CA GLU A 334 3.78 -8.24 -1.63
C GLU A 334 3.32 -9.63 -1.19
N THR A 335 2.86 -10.41 -2.16
CA THR A 335 2.51 -11.81 -1.98
C THR A 335 3.56 -12.71 -2.63
N ASN A 336 3.67 -13.95 -2.17
CA ASN A 336 4.65 -14.89 -2.68
C ASN A 336 4.43 -15.29 -4.16
N ASP A 337 3.24 -15.07 -4.70
CA ASP A 337 2.89 -15.39 -6.08
C ASP A 337 2.64 -14.17 -6.97
N GLY A 338 2.83 -12.95 -6.41
CA GLY A 338 2.66 -11.68 -7.12
C GLY A 338 1.21 -11.27 -7.38
N LEU A 339 0.21 -12.02 -6.89
CA LEU A 339 -1.20 -11.70 -7.04
C LEU A 339 -1.86 -11.40 -5.68
N PRO A 340 -2.76 -10.41 -5.59
CA PRO A 340 -3.42 -10.07 -4.33
C PRO A 340 -4.31 -11.21 -3.82
N PHE A 341 -4.54 -11.24 -2.51
CA PHE A 341 -5.55 -12.08 -1.89
C PHE A 341 -6.83 -11.26 -1.72
N ILE A 342 -7.89 -11.64 -2.43
CA ILE A 342 -9.19 -10.98 -2.42
C ILE A 342 -10.28 -12.06 -2.36
N GLY A 343 -11.07 -12.09 -1.30
CA GLY A 343 -12.13 -13.08 -1.16
C GLY A 343 -12.54 -13.34 0.28
N GLU A 344 -13.34 -14.37 0.47
CA GLU A 344 -13.80 -14.80 1.77
C GLU A 344 -12.67 -15.52 2.53
N MET A 345 -12.37 -15.05 3.73
CA MET A 345 -11.37 -15.64 4.63
C MET A 345 -12.05 -16.56 5.68
N ALA A 346 -13.24 -16.20 6.09
CA ALA A 346 -14.10 -16.95 6.99
C ALA A 346 -15.57 -16.66 6.62
N PRO A 347 -16.55 -17.47 7.04
CA PRO A 347 -17.95 -17.22 6.72
C PRO A 347 -18.36 -15.78 7.03
N HIS A 348 -18.91 -15.09 6.03
CA HIS A 348 -19.30 -13.67 6.11
C HIS A 348 -18.18 -12.67 6.38
N GLN A 349 -16.91 -13.06 6.19
CA GLN A 349 -15.75 -12.18 6.36
C GLN A 349 -14.91 -12.14 5.09
N PHE A 350 -15.01 -11.05 4.36
CA PHE A 350 -14.27 -10.77 3.14
C PHE A 350 -12.99 -9.99 3.46
N VAL A 351 -11.87 -10.36 2.86
CA VAL A 351 -10.58 -9.71 3.05
C VAL A 351 -9.96 -9.30 1.71
N ALA A 352 -9.17 -8.23 1.72
CA ALA A 352 -8.40 -7.80 0.56
C ALA A 352 -7.03 -7.26 1.01
N THR A 353 -5.95 -7.85 0.46
CA THR A 353 -4.55 -7.52 0.82
C THR A 353 -3.55 -7.98 -0.24
N GLY A 354 -2.29 -7.57 -0.10
CA GLY A 354 -1.20 -8.02 -0.95
C GLY A 354 -1.23 -7.40 -2.35
N PHE A 355 -1.49 -6.11 -2.43
CA PHE A 355 -1.68 -5.40 -3.70
C PHE A 355 -0.38 -5.07 -4.43
N SER A 356 0.78 -5.34 -3.82
CA SER A 356 2.10 -4.95 -4.34
C SER A 356 2.12 -3.46 -4.71
N GLY A 357 2.81 -3.02 -5.76
CA GLY A 357 2.79 -1.63 -6.24
C GLY A 357 1.48 -1.19 -6.90
N ASN A 358 0.52 -2.10 -7.14
CA ASN A 358 -0.74 -1.84 -7.83
C ASN A 358 -1.92 -1.49 -6.91
N GLY A 359 -1.67 -0.90 -5.73
CA GLY A 359 -2.68 -0.67 -4.71
C GLY A 359 -3.92 0.13 -5.15
N MET A 360 -3.78 1.07 -6.09
CA MET A 360 -4.91 1.82 -6.63
C MET A 360 -5.83 0.95 -7.50
N THR A 361 -5.23 0.11 -8.34
CA THR A 361 -5.94 -0.79 -9.24
C THR A 361 -6.56 -1.97 -8.47
N PHE A 362 -5.74 -2.73 -7.75
CA PHE A 362 -6.23 -3.91 -7.03
C PHE A 362 -7.11 -3.57 -5.82
N GLY A 363 -6.91 -2.41 -5.19
CA GLY A 363 -7.81 -1.93 -4.14
C GLY A 363 -9.21 -1.59 -4.68
N THR A 364 -9.29 -1.04 -5.91
CA THR A 364 -10.56 -0.83 -6.60
C THR A 364 -11.19 -2.14 -7.04
N LEU A 365 -10.40 -3.06 -7.63
CA LEU A 365 -10.86 -4.41 -7.98
C LEU A 365 -11.43 -5.13 -6.76
N ALA A 366 -10.75 -5.06 -5.63
CA ALA A 366 -11.20 -5.68 -4.39
C ALA A 366 -12.56 -5.13 -3.93
N ALA A 367 -12.79 -3.84 -4.09
CA ALA A 367 -14.10 -3.23 -3.79
C ALA A 367 -15.20 -3.73 -4.72
N MET A 368 -14.90 -3.92 -6.02
CA MET A 368 -15.83 -4.50 -6.99
C MET A 368 -16.16 -5.95 -6.61
N MET A 369 -15.14 -6.76 -6.32
CA MET A 369 -15.30 -8.17 -5.94
C MET A 369 -16.06 -8.32 -4.62
N ALA A 370 -15.80 -7.45 -3.62
CA ALA A 370 -16.56 -7.44 -2.37
C ALA A 370 -18.04 -7.12 -2.60
N ARG A 371 -18.34 -6.08 -3.38
CA ARG A 371 -19.72 -5.77 -3.78
C ARG A 371 -20.39 -6.98 -4.43
N ASP A 372 -19.75 -7.60 -5.42
CA ASP A 372 -20.34 -8.72 -6.17
C ASP A 372 -20.60 -9.90 -5.23
N ALA A 373 -19.62 -10.29 -4.40
CA ALA A 373 -19.78 -11.38 -3.44
C ALA A 373 -20.94 -11.14 -2.45
N LEU A 374 -21.06 -9.91 -1.91
CA LEU A 374 -22.05 -9.57 -0.90
C LEU A 374 -23.45 -9.22 -1.48
N THR A 375 -23.55 -9.12 -2.79
CA THR A 375 -24.84 -8.93 -3.50
C THR A 375 -25.25 -10.15 -4.32
N GLY A 376 -24.49 -11.24 -4.26
CA GLY A 376 -24.80 -12.48 -4.97
C GLY A 376 -24.55 -12.41 -6.48
N VAL A 377 -23.71 -11.48 -6.93
CA VAL A 377 -23.30 -11.37 -8.34
C VAL A 377 -22.05 -12.23 -8.56
N GLU A 378 -22.06 -13.03 -9.62
CA GLU A 378 -20.90 -13.82 -10.00
C GLU A 378 -19.77 -12.91 -10.52
N ASN A 379 -18.56 -13.10 -10.00
CA ASN A 379 -17.38 -12.34 -10.43
C ASN A 379 -16.39 -13.27 -11.12
N PRO A 380 -15.97 -12.97 -12.37
CA PRO A 380 -15.15 -13.88 -13.19
C PRO A 380 -13.72 -14.08 -12.64
N TRP A 381 -13.26 -13.20 -11.77
CA TRP A 381 -11.90 -13.26 -11.21
C TRP A 381 -11.85 -13.88 -9.81
N ARG A 382 -13.00 -14.36 -9.27
CA ARG A 382 -13.09 -14.87 -7.89
C ARG A 382 -12.04 -15.93 -7.60
N GLU A 383 -11.94 -16.96 -8.44
CA GLU A 383 -11.00 -18.07 -8.23
C GLU A 383 -9.54 -17.65 -8.36
N LEU A 384 -9.26 -16.66 -9.24
CA LEU A 384 -7.91 -16.16 -9.50
C LEU A 384 -7.30 -15.48 -8.27
N PHE A 385 -8.10 -14.72 -7.52
CA PHE A 385 -7.65 -13.95 -6.37
C PHE A 385 -8.03 -14.56 -5.02
N GLU A 386 -8.59 -15.77 -5.01
CA GLU A 386 -9.07 -16.44 -3.80
C GLU A 386 -7.98 -16.53 -2.71
N VAL A 387 -8.39 -16.28 -1.44
CA VAL A 387 -7.49 -16.31 -0.27
C VAL A 387 -6.93 -17.71 -0.02
N GLY A 388 -7.74 -18.73 -0.28
CA GLY A 388 -7.40 -20.15 -0.12
C GLY A 388 -6.55 -20.74 -1.23
N ARG A 389 -6.22 -20.01 -2.30
CA ARG A 389 -5.49 -20.55 -3.44
C ARG A 389 -4.15 -21.16 -3.01
N THR A 390 -3.90 -22.40 -3.49
CA THR A 390 -2.72 -23.21 -3.14
C THR A 390 -1.83 -23.52 -4.35
N LYS A 391 -2.16 -23.02 -5.54
CA LYS A 391 -1.38 -23.29 -6.75
C LYS A 391 -0.06 -22.51 -6.72
N ILE A 392 0.92 -23.14 -6.08
CA ILE A 392 2.30 -22.67 -5.99
C ILE A 392 3.13 -23.42 -7.04
N ARG A 393 3.03 -23.08 -8.31
CA ARG A 393 4.14 -23.31 -9.24
C ARG A 393 5.02 -22.07 -9.16
N GLY A 394 6.15 -22.18 -8.48
CA GLY A 394 7.10 -21.07 -8.26
C GLY A 394 7.08 -20.49 -6.83
N GLY A 395 5.92 -20.31 -6.21
CA GLY A 395 5.79 -19.62 -4.93
C GLY A 395 6.38 -20.29 -3.69
N LEU A 396 6.67 -21.62 -3.71
CA LEU A 396 7.32 -22.26 -2.55
C LEU A 396 8.75 -21.76 -2.33
N TRP A 397 9.50 -21.54 -3.41
CA TRP A 397 10.85 -21.00 -3.31
C TRP A 397 10.86 -19.54 -2.88
N ASP A 398 9.95 -18.76 -3.41
CA ASP A 398 9.77 -17.34 -3.00
C ASP A 398 9.25 -17.25 -1.56
N TYR A 399 8.32 -18.14 -1.16
CA TYR A 399 7.91 -18.27 0.25
C TYR A 399 9.10 -18.54 1.19
N LEU A 400 9.97 -19.47 0.85
CA LEU A 400 11.15 -19.79 1.65
C LEU A 400 12.16 -18.62 1.65
N LYS A 401 12.33 -17.94 0.52
CA LYS A 401 13.18 -16.77 0.38
C LYS A 401 12.68 -15.60 1.22
N GLU A 402 11.37 -15.33 1.20
CA GLU A 402 10.76 -14.22 1.93
C GLU A 402 10.74 -14.45 3.45
N ASN A 403 10.56 -15.68 3.90
CA ASN A 403 10.46 -16.00 5.33
C ASN A 403 11.79 -16.41 5.98
N LYS A 404 12.91 -16.50 5.23
CA LYS A 404 14.23 -16.85 5.79
C LYS A 404 14.78 -15.79 6.77
N ASP A 405 14.33 -14.55 6.63
CA ASP A 405 14.84 -13.42 7.40
C ASP A 405 14.35 -13.46 8.85
N TYR A 406 13.17 -14.03 9.12
CA TYR A 406 12.61 -14.10 10.46
C TYR A 406 13.52 -14.82 11.47
N PRO A 407 13.97 -16.06 11.25
CA PRO A 407 14.90 -16.72 12.14
C PRO A 407 16.24 -15.97 12.25
N TYR A 408 16.72 -15.40 11.15
CA TYR A 408 17.97 -14.64 11.12
C TYR A 408 17.91 -13.41 12.03
N TYR A 409 16.89 -12.55 11.91
CA TYR A 409 16.76 -11.35 12.73
C TYR A 409 16.44 -11.69 14.19
N LEU A 410 15.60 -12.69 14.46
CA LEU A 410 15.29 -13.13 15.80
C LEU A 410 16.54 -13.58 16.58
N ILE A 411 17.47 -14.26 15.89
CA ILE A 411 18.72 -14.75 16.47
C ILE A 411 19.76 -13.63 16.51
N ARG A 412 20.01 -12.95 15.41
CA ARG A 412 20.99 -11.86 15.29
C ARG A 412 20.72 -10.77 16.32
N ASP A 413 19.48 -10.34 16.47
CA ASP A 413 19.13 -9.21 17.34
C ASP A 413 19.27 -9.52 18.83
N ARG A 414 19.19 -10.81 19.21
CA ARG A 414 19.52 -11.24 20.59
C ARG A 414 21.00 -11.13 20.90
N PHE A 415 21.89 -11.26 19.90
CA PHE A 415 23.34 -11.19 20.02
C PHE A 415 23.91 -9.85 19.55
N ALA A 416 23.15 -9.03 18.82
CA ALA A 416 23.58 -7.70 18.40
C ALA A 416 23.77 -6.79 19.62
N GLY A 417 24.82 -5.99 19.60
CA GLY A 417 25.09 -4.96 20.63
C GLY A 417 23.97 -3.90 20.61
N ALA A 418 23.73 -3.25 21.76
CA ALA A 418 22.92 -2.04 21.80
C ALA A 418 23.73 -0.83 21.35
N ASP A 419 23.07 0.21 20.82
CA ASP A 419 23.71 1.48 20.40
C ASP A 419 24.28 2.30 21.56
N GLY A 420 24.02 1.86 22.79
CA GLY A 420 24.51 2.49 24.00
C GLY A 420 23.92 1.89 25.28
N LYS A 421 24.50 2.27 26.42
CA LYS A 421 24.09 1.84 27.78
C LYS A 421 23.54 3.00 28.63
N SER A 422 23.27 4.16 28.00
CA SER A 422 22.79 5.35 28.71
C SER A 422 21.94 6.21 27.78
N THR A 423 20.88 6.78 28.33
CA THR A 423 20.01 7.73 27.63
C THR A 423 20.76 8.98 27.14
N ARG A 424 21.94 9.30 27.71
CA ARG A 424 22.81 10.39 27.26
C ARG A 424 23.35 10.17 25.84
N ALA A 425 23.37 8.92 25.34
CA ALA A 425 23.81 8.60 23.99
C ALA A 425 22.81 9.01 22.91
N VAL A 426 21.56 9.32 23.28
CA VAL A 426 20.49 9.69 22.34
C VAL A 426 20.53 11.20 22.11
N ARG A 427 20.76 11.62 20.86
CA ARG A 427 20.73 13.04 20.47
C ARG A 427 19.29 13.55 20.40
N ARG A 428 19.10 14.88 20.54
CA ARG A 428 17.78 15.51 20.37
C ARG A 428 17.26 15.28 18.93
N GLY A 429 16.00 14.88 18.81
CA GLY A 429 15.35 14.57 17.54
C GLY A 429 15.71 13.18 16.98
N SER A 430 16.43 12.33 17.73
CA SER A 430 16.89 11.02 17.28
C SER A 430 16.46 9.90 18.22
N GLY A 431 16.44 8.67 17.69
CA GLY A 431 16.21 7.43 18.44
C GLY A 431 17.42 6.51 18.45
N LYS A 432 17.53 5.66 19.47
CA LYS A 432 18.53 4.59 19.60
C LYS A 432 18.00 3.42 20.39
N ILE A 433 18.48 2.22 20.07
CA ILE A 433 18.27 1.04 20.91
C ILE A 433 19.33 1.00 22.01
N LEU A 434 18.90 1.09 23.25
CA LEU A 434 19.77 1.07 24.41
C LEU A 434 19.65 -0.26 25.16
N ASP A 435 20.73 -0.64 25.85
CA ASP A 435 20.70 -1.65 26.90
C ASP A 435 20.64 -0.95 28.25
N LEU A 436 19.46 -0.92 28.84
CA LEU A 436 19.28 -0.36 30.19
C LEU A 436 18.95 -1.50 31.16
N ASN A 437 19.91 -1.81 32.04
CA ASN A 437 19.76 -2.88 33.03
C ASN A 437 19.42 -4.25 32.42
N GLY A 438 20.02 -4.59 31.27
CA GLY A 438 19.78 -5.85 30.55
C GLY A 438 18.49 -5.88 29.75
N LYS A 439 17.74 -4.77 29.65
CA LYS A 439 16.55 -4.63 28.83
C LYS A 439 16.87 -3.82 27.57
N ARG A 440 16.36 -4.28 26.42
CA ARG A 440 16.44 -3.54 25.15
C ARG A 440 15.34 -2.47 25.11
N VAL A 441 15.77 -1.21 25.06
CA VAL A 441 14.88 -0.04 25.14
C VAL A 441 15.02 0.80 23.87
N ALA A 442 13.90 1.05 23.21
CA ALA A 442 13.75 2.01 22.13
C ALA A 442 13.61 3.41 22.76
N ALA A 443 14.70 4.17 22.74
CA ALA A 443 14.79 5.47 23.39
C ALA A 443 14.81 6.59 22.33
N TYR A 444 13.80 7.45 22.36
CA TYR A 444 13.73 8.66 21.54
C TYR A 444 13.84 9.91 22.40
N ARG A 445 14.71 10.86 22.00
CA ARG A 445 14.81 12.15 22.65
C ARG A 445 14.14 13.23 21.81
N HIS A 446 13.09 13.81 22.37
CA HIS A 446 12.39 14.94 21.74
C HIS A 446 13.30 16.17 21.57
N PRO A 447 13.01 17.09 20.63
CA PRO A 447 13.74 18.34 20.45
C PRO A 447 13.81 19.19 21.74
N ASN A 448 12.78 19.15 22.59
CA ASN A 448 12.74 19.84 23.87
C ASN A 448 13.60 19.16 24.97
N GLY A 449 14.18 17.97 24.68
CA GLY A 449 15.04 17.22 25.57
C GLY A 449 14.36 16.13 26.39
N THR A 450 13.02 16.02 26.41
CA THR A 450 12.31 14.92 27.08
C THR A 450 12.57 13.59 26.39
N LEU A 451 12.48 12.49 27.12
CA LEU A 451 12.70 11.14 26.62
C LEU A 451 11.38 10.38 26.52
N SER A 452 11.22 9.64 25.43
CA SER A 452 10.25 8.56 25.31
C SER A 452 10.99 7.24 25.36
N LEU A 453 10.72 6.42 26.35
CA LEU A 453 11.30 5.09 26.53
C LEU A 453 10.23 4.03 26.29
N ARG A 454 10.51 3.09 25.38
CA ARG A 454 9.62 1.98 25.04
C ARG A 454 10.42 0.68 25.01
N SER A 455 9.75 -0.44 25.18
CA SER A 455 10.36 -1.73 24.88
C SER A 455 10.79 -1.75 23.42
N ALA A 456 12.01 -2.16 23.13
CA ALA A 456 12.45 -2.37 21.76
C ALA A 456 11.87 -3.63 21.12
N VAL A 457 11.12 -4.43 21.89
CA VAL A 457 10.52 -5.69 21.44
C VAL A 457 9.21 -5.42 20.75
N CYS A 458 9.13 -5.77 19.46
CA CYS A 458 7.93 -5.65 18.63
C CYS A 458 6.79 -6.49 19.22
N THR A 459 5.61 -5.89 19.31
CA THR A 459 4.43 -6.51 19.90
C THR A 459 3.77 -7.56 19.01
N HIS A 460 4.22 -7.72 17.75
CA HIS A 460 3.76 -8.77 16.85
C HIS A 460 4.37 -10.15 17.23
N MET A 461 5.66 -10.36 17.01
CA MET A 461 6.34 -11.65 17.24
C MET A 461 7.69 -11.52 17.97
N GLY A 462 7.92 -10.43 18.67
CA GLY A 462 9.04 -10.31 19.60
C GLY A 462 10.41 -9.98 19.00
N CYS A 463 10.52 -9.62 17.71
CA CYS A 463 11.76 -9.12 17.11
C CYS A 463 12.10 -7.72 17.65
N LEU A 464 13.39 -7.33 17.60
CA LEU A 464 13.76 -5.97 17.94
C LEU A 464 13.46 -5.01 16.80
N VAL A 465 12.90 -3.84 17.15
CA VAL A 465 12.69 -2.73 16.18
C VAL A 465 14.03 -2.00 15.95
N ALA A 466 14.14 -1.35 14.78
CA ALA A 466 15.24 -0.48 14.41
C ALA A 466 14.76 0.97 14.26
N TRP A 467 15.63 1.96 14.53
CA TRP A 467 15.28 3.36 14.33
C TRP A 467 15.42 3.75 12.85
N ASN A 468 14.38 4.34 12.32
CA ASN A 468 14.35 4.98 11.00
C ASN A 468 14.44 6.50 11.20
N ASP A 469 15.60 7.06 10.93
CA ASP A 469 15.89 8.49 11.14
C ASP A 469 15.25 9.40 10.10
N ALA A 470 15.02 8.89 8.87
CA ALA A 470 14.38 9.63 7.79
C ALA A 470 12.93 9.98 8.10
N GLU A 471 12.22 9.09 8.81
CA GLU A 471 10.79 9.23 9.09
C GLU A 471 10.50 9.39 10.59
N SER A 472 11.51 9.22 11.43
CA SER A 472 11.38 9.25 12.90
C SER A 472 10.41 8.17 13.40
N THR A 473 10.60 6.93 12.96
CA THR A 473 9.80 5.75 13.31
C THR A 473 10.66 4.62 13.88
N TRP A 474 10.01 3.66 14.53
CA TRP A 474 10.60 2.38 14.92
C TRP A 474 10.05 1.32 13.97
N ASP A 475 10.91 0.68 13.19
CA ASP A 475 10.53 -0.27 12.16
C ASP A 475 11.02 -1.68 12.50
N CYS A 476 10.15 -2.69 12.41
CA CYS A 476 10.49 -4.07 12.72
C CYS A 476 11.00 -4.80 11.47
N PRO A 477 12.25 -5.33 11.46
CA PRO A 477 12.85 -5.96 10.28
C PRO A 477 12.29 -7.34 9.95
N CYS A 478 11.53 -7.97 10.88
CA CYS A 478 11.01 -9.33 10.68
C CYS A 478 9.76 -9.34 9.79
N HIS A 479 8.76 -8.51 10.15
CA HIS A 479 7.47 -8.50 9.45
C HIS A 479 6.96 -7.08 9.17
N GLY A 480 7.84 -6.08 9.23
CA GLY A 480 7.55 -4.72 8.79
C GLY A 480 6.56 -3.94 9.66
N SER A 481 6.33 -4.30 10.94
CA SER A 481 5.57 -3.44 11.85
C SER A 481 6.27 -2.11 12.02
N ARG A 482 5.52 -1.01 11.93
CA ARG A 482 6.02 0.36 12.07
C ARG A 482 5.33 1.06 13.23
N PHE A 483 6.13 1.75 14.04
CA PHE A 483 5.66 2.47 15.22
C PHE A 483 6.14 3.91 15.17
N SER A 484 5.34 4.82 15.73
CA SER A 484 5.72 6.20 15.93
C SER A 484 6.95 6.32 16.83
N LYS A 485 7.59 7.48 16.83
CA LYS A 485 8.68 7.80 17.78
C LYS A 485 8.29 7.63 19.25
N THR A 486 6.97 7.65 19.55
CA THR A 486 6.40 7.44 20.89
C THR A 486 5.94 6.01 21.14
N GLY A 487 6.07 5.12 20.13
CA GLY A 487 5.76 3.71 20.23
C GLY A 487 4.35 3.31 19.79
N ASP A 488 3.52 4.23 19.30
CA ASP A 488 2.18 3.93 18.80
C ASP A 488 2.24 3.25 17.43
N VAL A 489 1.33 2.32 17.17
CA VAL A 489 1.30 1.60 15.88
C VAL A 489 0.95 2.55 14.73
N ILE A 490 1.79 2.59 13.71
CA ILE A 490 1.55 3.31 12.44
C ILE A 490 1.01 2.33 11.40
N ALA A 491 1.74 1.24 11.15
CA ALA A 491 1.44 0.28 10.10
C ALA A 491 2.02 -1.11 10.42
N GLY A 492 1.63 -2.10 9.61
CA GLY A 492 2.13 -3.47 9.69
C GLY A 492 1.36 -4.36 10.66
N PRO A 493 1.84 -5.59 10.93
CA PRO A 493 1.08 -6.61 11.64
C PRO A 493 0.99 -6.42 13.17
N ALA A 494 1.69 -5.46 13.77
CA ALA A 494 1.54 -5.17 15.19
C ALA A 494 0.18 -4.50 15.49
N GLU A 495 -0.52 -5.00 16.50
CA GLU A 495 -1.84 -4.51 16.93
C GLU A 495 -1.78 -3.60 18.16
N ALA A 496 -0.72 -3.74 18.94
CA ALA A 496 -0.52 -2.98 20.17
C ALA A 496 0.72 -2.09 20.11
N PRO A 497 0.72 -0.93 20.79
CA PRO A 497 1.89 -0.08 20.88
C PRO A 497 3.06 -0.78 21.58
N LEU A 498 4.28 -0.30 21.35
CA LEU A 498 5.47 -0.76 22.08
C LEU A 498 5.27 -0.55 23.59
N GLY A 499 5.56 -1.58 24.38
CA GLY A 499 5.41 -1.54 25.83
C GLY A 499 6.15 -0.37 26.50
N THR A 500 5.58 0.21 27.54
CA THR A 500 6.25 1.21 28.36
C THR A 500 7.39 0.58 29.17
N VAL A 501 8.45 1.35 29.35
CA VAL A 501 9.57 0.97 30.24
C VAL A 501 9.71 2.10 31.25
N ASP A 502 9.61 1.76 32.53
CA ASP A 502 9.89 2.69 33.61
C ASP A 502 11.40 2.95 33.71
N GLU A 503 11.78 4.17 34.05
CA GLU A 503 13.19 4.62 34.16
C GLU A 503 13.99 3.83 35.21
#